data_8f948f1d8cf71d2413332344fe6f513a
#
_entry.id   8f948f1d8cf71d2413332344fe6f513a
#
_cell.length_a   1.000
_cell.length_b   1.000
_cell.length_c   1.000
_cell.angle_alpha   90.00
_cell.angle_beta   90.00
_cell.angle_gamma   90.00
#
_symmetry.space_group_name_H-M   'P 1'
#
loop_
_entity.id
_entity.type
_entity.pdbx_description
1 polymer ?
#
loop_
_entity_poly.entity_id
_entity_poly.type
_entity_poly.pdbx_seq_one_letter_code
_entity_poly.pdbx_strand_id
1 'polypeptide(L)'
;MTIQDQAVNQDDYFKELSGELSDKGFLVTSVDEIINWARTGSLMWMTFGLACCAVEMMQASMPRYDLERFGTAPRASPRQSDLMIVAGTLTNKMAPALRKVYDQMPEPRYVTSMGSCANG
;
A
#
# COMPACT_ATOMS: atom_id res chain seq x y z
N MET A 1 -15.59 -11.46 -24.95
CA MET A 1 -14.97 -10.23 -24.41
C MET A 1 -14.32 -10.53 -23.08
N THR A 2 -13.03 -10.30 -22.98
CA THR A 2 -12.29 -10.43 -21.73
C THR A 2 -12.39 -9.12 -20.92
N ILE A 3 -12.11 -9.18 -19.63
CA ILE A 3 -12.08 -8.00 -18.76
C ILE A 3 -11.04 -6.98 -19.26
N GLN A 4 -9.95 -7.44 -19.85
CA GLN A 4 -8.92 -6.59 -20.44
C GLN A 4 -9.44 -5.79 -21.65
N ASP A 5 -10.25 -6.37 -22.49
CA ASP A 5 -10.82 -5.69 -23.66
C ASP A 5 -11.76 -4.56 -23.25
N GLN A 6 -12.52 -4.75 -22.17
CA GLN A 6 -13.38 -3.72 -21.61
C GLN A 6 -12.57 -2.56 -21.01
N ALA A 7 -11.46 -2.87 -20.33
CA ALA A 7 -10.58 -1.86 -19.77
C ALA A 7 -9.91 -0.98 -20.83
N VAL A 8 -9.46 -1.59 -21.94
CA VAL A 8 -8.84 -0.87 -23.06
C VAL A 8 -9.84 0.07 -23.74
N ASN A 9 -11.06 -0.37 -23.96
CA ASN A 9 -12.12 0.47 -24.55
C ASN A 9 -12.48 1.66 -23.65
N GLN A 10 -12.43 1.43 -22.33
CA GLN A 10 -12.73 2.47 -21.36
C GLN A 10 -11.63 3.53 -21.31
N ASP A 11 -10.37 3.13 -21.42
CA ASP A 11 -9.24 4.05 -21.44
C ASP A 11 -9.25 4.95 -22.69
N ASP A 12 -9.54 4.38 -23.84
CA ASP A 12 -9.66 5.14 -25.11
C ASP A 12 -10.81 6.15 -25.05
N TYR A 13 -11.94 5.76 -24.48
CA TYR A 13 -13.08 6.64 -24.27
C TYR A 13 -12.73 7.81 -23.35
N PHE A 14 -12.03 7.55 -22.25
CA PHE A 14 -11.59 8.59 -21.32
C PHE A 14 -10.56 9.55 -21.94
N LYS A 15 -9.66 9.05 -22.78
CA LYS A 15 -8.69 9.89 -23.50
C LYS A 15 -9.38 10.84 -24.46
N GLU A 16 -10.36 10.35 -25.19
CA GLU A 16 -11.13 11.14 -26.13
C GLU A 16 -11.94 12.23 -25.42
N LEU A 17 -12.60 11.85 -24.31
CA LEU A 17 -13.34 12.79 -23.47
C LEU A 17 -12.43 13.83 -22.81
N SER A 18 -11.24 13.44 -22.35
CA SER A 18 -10.31 14.38 -21.73
C SER A 18 -9.76 15.38 -22.73
N GLY A 19 -9.54 14.97 -23.99
CA GLY A 19 -9.13 15.89 -25.07
C GLY A 19 -10.20 16.92 -25.38
N GLU A 20 -11.46 16.51 -25.42
CA GLU A 20 -12.59 17.41 -25.66
C GLU A 20 -12.86 18.37 -24.51
N LEU A 21 -12.72 17.88 -23.26
CA LEU A 21 -12.97 18.67 -22.07
C LEU A 21 -11.80 19.56 -21.65
N SER A 22 -10.58 19.25 -22.08
CA SER A 22 -9.41 20.08 -21.78
C SER A 22 -9.53 21.45 -22.45
N ASP A 23 -10.16 21.52 -23.61
CA ASP A 23 -10.47 22.80 -24.29
C ASP A 23 -11.46 23.65 -23.48
N LYS A 24 -12.26 23.02 -22.61
CA LYS A 24 -13.23 23.68 -21.73
C LYS A 24 -12.70 23.92 -20.30
N GLY A 25 -11.43 23.55 -20.02
CA GLY A 25 -10.81 23.74 -18.73
C GLY A 25 -11.11 22.66 -17.69
N PHE A 26 -11.59 21.48 -18.13
CA PHE A 26 -11.85 20.35 -17.24
C PHE A 26 -10.85 19.22 -17.48
N LEU A 27 -10.43 18.56 -16.38
CA LEU A 27 -9.61 17.35 -16.43
C LEU A 27 -10.50 16.14 -16.17
N VAL A 28 -10.51 15.20 -17.12
CA VAL A 28 -11.21 13.92 -16.95
C VAL A 28 -10.16 12.83 -16.70
N THR A 29 -10.22 12.23 -15.53
CA THR A 29 -9.38 11.07 -15.17
C THR A 29 -10.27 9.87 -14.90
N SER A 30 -9.73 8.67 -15.10
CA SER A 30 -10.45 7.45 -14.74
C SER A 30 -10.55 7.33 -13.21
N VAL A 31 -11.61 6.68 -12.75
CA VAL A 31 -11.82 6.45 -11.31
C VAL A 31 -10.65 5.66 -10.70
N ASP A 32 -10.09 4.71 -11.46
CA ASP A 32 -8.95 3.90 -11.00
C ASP A 32 -7.70 4.75 -10.76
N GLU A 33 -7.44 5.72 -11.61
CA GLU A 33 -6.30 6.64 -11.45
C GLU A 33 -6.46 7.51 -10.19
N ILE A 34 -7.66 8.01 -9.94
CA ILE A 34 -7.97 8.80 -8.74
C ILE A 34 -7.78 7.96 -7.48
N ILE A 35 -8.27 6.73 -7.48
CA ILE A 35 -8.13 5.81 -6.35
C ILE A 35 -6.65 5.48 -6.10
N ASN A 36 -5.88 5.21 -7.14
CA ASN A 36 -4.46 4.93 -7.02
C ASN A 36 -3.67 6.12 -6.50
N TRP A 37 -4.00 7.32 -6.97
CA TRP A 37 -3.41 8.56 -6.46
C TRP A 37 -3.71 8.75 -4.98
N ALA A 38 -4.96 8.53 -4.57
CA ALA A 38 -5.38 8.65 -3.17
C ALA A 38 -4.65 7.63 -2.28
N ARG A 39 -4.49 6.40 -2.74
CA ARG A 39 -3.75 5.36 -2.01
C ARG A 39 -2.28 5.68 -1.86
N THR A 40 -1.67 6.27 -2.89
CA THR A 40 -0.27 6.70 -2.84
C THR A 40 -0.02 7.76 -1.78
N GLY A 41 -0.97 8.68 -1.60
CA GLY A 41 -0.88 9.73 -0.59
C GLY A 41 -1.28 9.29 0.82
N SER A 42 -1.88 8.10 0.97
CA SER A 42 -2.39 7.61 2.24
C SER A 42 -2.06 6.13 2.43
N LEU A 43 -0.77 5.84 2.60
CA LEU A 43 -0.29 4.47 2.81
C LEU A 43 -0.29 4.16 4.32
N MET A 44 -1.15 3.24 4.73
CA MET A 44 -1.20 2.75 6.11
C MET A 44 -0.42 1.45 6.21
N TRP A 45 0.54 1.38 7.11
CA TRP A 45 1.37 0.19 7.26
C TRP A 45 1.11 -0.51 8.60
N MET A 46 1.07 -1.81 8.53
CA MET A 46 0.90 -2.64 9.71
C MET A 46 2.24 -2.93 10.37
N THR A 47 2.29 -2.74 11.68
CA THR A 47 3.47 -3.02 12.48
C THR A 47 3.51 -4.51 12.85
N PHE A 48 4.36 -5.27 12.18
CA PHE A 48 4.62 -6.66 12.54
C PHE A 48 6.05 -6.80 13.05
N GLY A 49 6.26 -6.33 14.26
CA GLY A 49 7.56 -6.34 14.92
C GLY A 49 7.86 -7.66 15.62
N LEU A 50 8.87 -8.38 15.16
CA LEU A 50 9.24 -9.68 15.68
C LEU A 50 10.52 -9.65 16.52
N ALA A 51 11.40 -8.70 16.28
CA ALA A 51 12.71 -8.63 16.94
C ALA A 51 13.25 -7.21 16.97
N CYS A 52 14.55 -7.04 17.07
CA CYS A 52 15.21 -5.73 17.20
C CYS A 52 14.92 -4.77 16.02
N CYS A 53 14.66 -5.28 14.82
CA CYS A 53 14.30 -4.44 13.68
C CYS A 53 12.97 -3.71 13.88
N ALA A 54 12.13 -4.17 14.81
CA ALA A 54 10.92 -3.46 15.19
C ALA A 54 11.21 -2.11 15.84
N VAL A 55 12.30 -1.98 16.56
CA VAL A 55 12.74 -0.71 17.16
C VAL A 55 13.15 0.27 16.07
N GLU A 56 13.86 -0.20 15.04
CA GLU A 56 14.21 0.62 13.88
C GLU A 56 12.96 1.06 13.10
N MET A 57 11.99 0.18 12.97
CA MET A 57 10.70 0.50 12.35
C MET A 57 9.97 1.59 13.13
N MET A 58 9.99 1.54 14.47
CA MET A 58 9.44 2.60 15.32
C MET A 58 10.19 3.92 15.14
N GLN A 59 11.53 3.86 15.04
CA GLN A 59 12.37 5.03 14.83
C GLN A 59 12.05 5.73 13.51
N ALA A 60 11.69 4.98 12.46
CA ALA A 60 11.29 5.55 11.18
C ALA A 60 10.05 6.43 11.28
N SER A 61 9.17 6.15 12.25
CA SER A 61 7.96 6.95 12.51
C SER A 61 8.19 8.07 13.51
N MET A 62 9.35 8.13 14.13
CA MET A 62 9.68 9.15 15.13
C MET A 62 10.06 10.50 14.48
N PRO A 63 10.08 11.61 15.26
CA PRO A 63 10.22 12.95 14.70
C PRO A 63 11.43 13.18 13.80
N ARG A 64 12.52 12.42 13.98
CA ARG A 64 13.73 12.61 13.19
C ARG A 64 13.55 12.22 11.72
N TYR A 65 12.86 11.10 11.47
CA TYR A 65 12.61 10.58 10.13
C TYR A 65 11.18 10.81 9.67
N ASP A 66 10.24 10.74 10.59
CA ASP A 66 8.84 11.11 10.47
C ASP A 66 8.18 10.70 9.14
N LEU A 67 7.92 9.40 9.00
CA LEU A 67 7.23 8.89 7.81
C LEU A 67 5.82 9.45 7.65
N GLU A 68 5.20 9.92 8.74
CA GLU A 68 3.85 10.49 8.69
C GLU A 68 3.76 11.74 7.82
N ARG A 69 4.86 12.49 7.68
CA ARG A 69 4.90 13.65 6.79
C ARG A 69 4.70 13.28 5.31
N PHE A 70 4.95 12.03 4.95
CA PHE A 70 4.72 11.51 3.60
C PHE A 70 3.32 10.92 3.42
N GLY A 71 2.46 11.01 4.43
CA GLY A 71 1.12 10.45 4.40
C GLY A 71 1.04 8.99 4.83
N THR A 72 2.11 8.44 5.39
CA THR A 72 2.13 7.06 5.89
C THR A 72 1.94 7.05 7.41
N ALA A 73 1.12 6.17 7.91
CA ALA A 73 0.87 6.06 9.35
C ALA A 73 0.82 4.60 9.78
N PRO A 74 1.32 4.27 10.99
CA PRO A 74 1.22 2.92 11.51
C PRO A 74 -0.21 2.61 11.96
N ARG A 75 -0.64 1.39 11.68
CA ARG A 75 -1.93 0.87 12.12
C ARG A 75 -1.75 -0.50 12.75
N ALA A 76 -2.41 -0.73 13.88
CA ALA A 76 -2.33 -2.00 14.58
C ALA A 76 -3.24 -3.07 13.96
N SER A 77 -4.32 -2.66 13.31
CA SER A 77 -5.29 -3.59 12.72
C SER A 77 -4.91 -3.95 11.28
N PRO A 78 -4.86 -5.24 10.92
CA PRO A 78 -4.59 -5.63 9.52
C PRO A 78 -5.69 -5.18 8.57
N ARG A 79 -6.91 -4.99 9.05
CA ARG A 79 -8.05 -4.55 8.24
C ARG A 79 -7.93 -3.10 7.77
N GLN A 80 -7.14 -2.30 8.47
CA GLN A 80 -6.94 -0.88 8.19
C GLN A 80 -5.60 -0.60 7.52
N SER A 81 -4.85 -1.64 7.15
CA SER A 81 -3.49 -1.51 6.63
C SER A 81 -3.41 -1.94 5.18
N ASP A 82 -2.61 -1.22 4.40
CA ASP A 82 -2.34 -1.53 2.99
C ASP A 82 -1.02 -2.26 2.82
N LEU A 83 -0.07 -2.03 3.71
CA LEU A 83 1.28 -2.59 3.66
C LEU A 83 1.60 -3.27 4.98
N MET A 84 2.20 -4.45 4.92
CA MET A 84 2.76 -5.13 6.09
C MET A 84 4.27 -4.99 6.09
N ILE A 85 4.83 -4.51 7.18
CA ILE A 85 6.28 -4.46 7.37
C ILE A 85 6.67 -5.58 8.33
N VAL A 86 7.40 -6.57 7.81
CA VAL A 86 7.91 -7.66 8.62
C VAL A 86 9.29 -7.27 9.12
N ALA A 87 9.40 -6.98 10.41
CA ALA A 87 10.63 -6.47 11.03
C ALA A 87 11.16 -7.47 12.05
N GLY A 88 12.10 -8.28 11.63
CA GLY A 88 12.75 -9.26 12.49
C GLY A 88 12.68 -10.69 11.96
N THR A 89 13.23 -11.64 12.76
CA THR A 89 13.29 -13.05 12.39
C THR A 89 11.92 -13.70 12.48
N LEU A 90 11.49 -14.33 11.40
CA LEU A 90 10.28 -15.13 11.38
C LEU A 90 10.64 -16.60 11.73
N THR A 91 10.13 -17.06 12.86
CA THR A 91 10.30 -18.46 13.26
C THR A 91 9.21 -19.34 12.65
N ASN A 92 9.49 -20.65 12.53
CA ASN A 92 8.50 -21.58 12.01
C ASN A 92 7.21 -21.63 12.86
N LYS A 93 7.34 -21.38 14.14
CA LYS A 93 6.20 -21.35 15.07
C LYS A 93 5.31 -20.13 14.86
N MET A 94 5.91 -19.00 14.44
CA MET A 94 5.22 -17.75 14.20
C MET A 94 4.67 -17.62 12.77
N ALA A 95 5.20 -18.40 11.83
CA ALA A 95 4.83 -18.32 10.43
C ALA A 95 3.31 -18.46 10.16
N PRO A 96 2.58 -19.40 10.80
CA PRO A 96 1.12 -19.47 10.63
C PRO A 96 0.39 -18.22 11.07
N ALA A 97 0.84 -17.55 12.14
CA ALA A 97 0.24 -16.31 12.62
C ALA A 97 0.45 -15.16 11.62
N LEU A 98 1.65 -15.05 11.05
CA LEU A 98 1.94 -14.08 10.02
C LEU A 98 1.04 -14.27 8.80
N ARG A 99 0.86 -15.50 8.36
CA ARG A 99 -0.01 -15.81 7.22
C ARG A 99 -1.46 -15.42 7.49
N LYS A 100 -1.96 -15.70 8.69
CA LYS A 100 -3.32 -15.29 9.09
C LYS A 100 -3.50 -13.78 9.03
N VAL A 101 -2.53 -13.05 9.55
CA VAL A 101 -2.58 -11.58 9.55
C VAL A 101 -2.56 -11.04 8.13
N TYR A 102 -1.73 -11.62 7.27
CA TYR A 102 -1.67 -11.22 5.85
C TYR A 102 -3.01 -11.46 5.15
N ASP A 103 -3.66 -12.59 5.41
CA ASP A 103 -4.95 -12.91 4.79
C ASP A 103 -6.07 -11.98 5.28
N GLN A 104 -5.92 -11.37 6.45
CA GLN A 104 -6.88 -10.41 6.99
C GLN A 104 -6.72 -9.00 6.43
N MET A 105 -5.66 -8.73 5.69
CA MET A 105 -5.45 -7.41 5.08
C MET A 105 -6.36 -7.24 3.86
N PRO A 106 -6.94 -6.04 3.66
CA PRO A 106 -7.72 -5.76 2.47
C PRO A 106 -6.83 -5.67 1.22
N GLU A 107 -7.38 -6.03 0.08
CA GLU A 107 -6.69 -5.86 -1.20
C GLU A 107 -6.84 -4.43 -1.73
N PRO A 108 -5.83 -3.87 -2.42
CA PRO A 108 -4.51 -4.45 -2.67
C PRO A 108 -3.62 -4.44 -1.43
N ARG A 109 -2.85 -5.48 -1.24
CA ARG A 109 -1.99 -5.66 -0.07
C ARG A 109 -0.55 -5.93 -0.49
N TYR A 110 0.39 -5.34 0.25
CA TYR A 110 1.81 -5.43 -0.04
C TYR A 110 2.56 -5.85 1.22
N VAL A 111 3.70 -6.49 1.03
CA VAL A 111 4.56 -6.91 2.14
C VAL A 111 5.98 -6.44 1.87
N THR A 112 6.60 -5.83 2.87
CA THR A 112 8.00 -5.41 2.82
C THR A 112 8.74 -6.07 3.98
N SER A 113 9.87 -6.68 3.69
CA SER A 113 10.76 -7.23 4.70
C SER A 113 11.78 -6.18 5.13
N MET A 114 12.01 -6.05 6.43
CA MET A 114 12.92 -5.10 7.01
C MET A 114 13.99 -5.81 7.83
N GLY A 115 15.24 -5.53 7.54
CA GLY A 115 16.38 -6.09 8.24
C GLY A 115 16.88 -7.38 7.61
N SER A 116 18.14 -7.74 7.92
CA SER A 116 18.79 -8.91 7.36
C SER A 116 18.12 -10.24 7.77
N CYS A 117 17.55 -10.30 8.97
CA CYS A 117 16.88 -11.51 9.45
C CYS A 117 15.60 -11.82 8.69
N ALA A 118 14.87 -10.80 8.27
CA ALA A 118 13.66 -10.96 7.47
C ALA A 118 13.97 -11.23 5.99
N ASN A 119 15.12 -10.75 5.51
CA ASN A 119 15.54 -10.89 4.12
C ASN A 119 16.40 -12.13 3.86
N GLY A 120 17.01 -12.65 4.91
CA GLY A 120 17.88 -13.81 4.83
C GLY A 120 17.21 -15.10 5.14
#